data_e3c493286068513ab21b9fd4a0322f83
#
_entry.id   e3c493286068513ab21b9fd4a0322f83
#
_cell.length_a   1.000
_cell.length_b   1.000
_cell.length_c   1.000
_cell.angle_alpha   90.00
_cell.angle_beta   90.00
_cell.angle_gamma   90.00
#
_symmetry.space_group_name_H-M   'P 1'
#
loop_
_entity.id
_entity.type
_entity.pdbx_description
1 polymer ?
#
loop_
_entity_poly.entity_id
_entity_poly.type
_entity_poly.pdbx_seq_one_letter_code
_entity_poly.pdbx_strand_id
1 'polypeptide(L)'
;MCLVALALDQSSRFPFVLAANRDEFYDRPAARLGWWEPADGGPPILGGRDLQAGGTWLGLTAHGRLGLVTNVRDPSNMDPQAPSRGQIVPQWLKGDLSMPMLWPRLAISGYNGFNMLALDFADGECFWLNNRKLFPERLQKGVFGLSNAILNTPWPKVQQLKARTRQAIAQSEDVDVLANRLFEALADPSVAPDEQLPHTGVSTEWERLLSSAFIKSPNGLYGTRCSTLVITERIHKRLVTHVLERTFTATSNMALLRRVTLRNWPPRHTMAATEVAKLDATLPPAEMRHEEVFESSEVSEQDNHALAEMEPVRKTRARSLIKNSRTRPLKV
;
A
#
# COMPACT_ATOMS: atom_id res chain seq x y z
N MET A 1 -1.65 5.29 -6.70
CA MET A 1 -2.71 4.24 -6.82
C MET A 1 -2.27 3.02 -6.06
N CYS A 2 -3.10 1.98 -5.88
CA CYS A 2 -2.73 0.81 -5.09
C CYS A 2 -3.46 -0.44 -5.61
N LEU A 3 -2.91 -1.59 -5.28
CA LEU A 3 -3.55 -2.89 -5.44
C LEU A 3 -3.38 -3.65 -4.13
N VAL A 4 -4.43 -4.26 -3.62
CA VAL A 4 -4.44 -4.92 -2.30
C VAL A 4 -5.19 -6.26 -2.38
N ALA A 5 -4.65 -7.28 -1.73
CA ALA A 5 -5.39 -8.46 -1.30
C ALA A 5 -5.34 -8.57 0.23
N LEU A 6 -6.48 -8.82 0.82
CA LEU A 6 -6.65 -9.04 2.26
C LEU A 6 -7.30 -10.41 2.46
N ALA A 7 -6.65 -11.28 3.21
CA ALA A 7 -7.18 -12.60 3.58
C ALA A 7 -7.34 -12.68 5.11
N LEU A 8 -8.56 -12.96 5.54
CA LEU A 8 -8.97 -13.11 6.93
C LEU A 8 -9.39 -14.55 7.18
N ASP A 9 -8.76 -15.21 8.15
CA ASP A 9 -9.08 -16.58 8.61
C ASP A 9 -9.15 -17.63 7.49
N GLN A 10 -8.28 -17.54 6.49
CA GLN A 10 -8.21 -18.51 5.39
C GLN A 10 -7.34 -19.72 5.71
N SER A 11 -6.47 -19.61 6.72
CA SER A 11 -5.60 -20.68 7.20
C SER A 11 -5.47 -20.61 8.71
N SER A 12 -5.45 -21.75 9.37
CA SER A 12 -5.18 -21.81 10.82
C SER A 12 -3.76 -21.36 11.15
N ARG A 13 -2.81 -21.56 10.22
CA ARG A 13 -1.42 -21.14 10.34
C ARG A 13 -1.27 -19.66 10.02
N PHE A 14 -1.90 -19.17 8.95
CA PHE A 14 -1.84 -17.78 8.50
C PHE A 14 -3.21 -17.12 8.63
N PRO A 15 -3.65 -16.76 9.87
CA PRO A 15 -4.98 -16.20 10.10
C PRO A 15 -5.18 -14.82 9.47
N PHE A 16 -4.10 -14.08 9.25
CA PHE A 16 -4.13 -12.77 8.63
C PHE A 16 -3.02 -12.62 7.58
N VAL A 17 -3.40 -12.24 6.36
CA VAL A 17 -2.47 -11.94 5.28
C VAL A 17 -2.97 -10.71 4.53
N LEU A 18 -2.09 -9.71 4.42
CA LEU A 18 -2.30 -8.53 3.59
C LEU A 18 -1.12 -8.41 2.62
N ALA A 19 -1.43 -8.24 1.34
CA ALA A 19 -0.44 -8.01 0.29
C ALA A 19 -0.85 -6.76 -0.50
N ALA A 20 0.03 -5.77 -0.63
CA ALA A 20 -0.31 -4.49 -1.23
C ALA A 20 0.83 -3.88 -2.04
N ASN A 21 0.50 -3.30 -3.20
CA ASN A 21 1.36 -2.40 -3.96
C ASN A 21 0.94 -0.95 -3.75
N ARG A 22 1.91 -0.07 -3.62
CA ARG A 22 1.75 1.39 -3.72
C ARG A 22 2.30 1.87 -5.05
N ASP A 23 1.44 2.44 -5.88
CA ASP A 23 1.81 3.03 -7.15
C ASP A 23 1.75 4.56 -7.05
N GLU A 24 2.84 5.24 -7.43
CA GLU A 24 2.98 6.68 -7.27
C GLU A 24 4.03 7.23 -8.23
N PHE A 25 4.07 8.55 -8.41
CA PHE A 25 5.15 9.23 -9.10
C PHE A 25 6.49 9.00 -8.39
N TYR A 26 7.56 8.79 -9.18
CA TYR A 26 8.88 8.51 -8.62
C TYR A 26 9.53 9.73 -7.95
N ASP A 27 9.15 10.94 -8.33
CA ASP A 27 9.60 12.20 -7.72
C ASP A 27 8.93 12.48 -6.35
N ARG A 28 7.82 11.79 -6.01
CA ARG A 28 7.20 11.94 -4.70
C ARG A 28 8.03 11.26 -3.62
N PRO A 29 8.65 12.02 -2.69
CA PRO A 29 9.56 11.45 -1.70
C PRO A 29 8.80 10.62 -0.67
N ALA A 30 9.34 9.46 -0.34
CA ALA A 30 8.79 8.57 0.67
C ALA A 30 9.90 7.87 1.45
N ALA A 31 9.73 7.75 2.76
CA ALA A 31 10.55 6.88 3.60
C ALA A 31 10.02 5.45 3.51
N ARG A 32 10.97 4.50 3.59
CA ARG A 32 10.70 3.05 3.57
C ARG A 32 10.09 2.58 4.89
N LEU A 33 9.61 1.35 4.89
CA LEU A 33 9.14 0.66 6.09
C LEU A 33 10.09 0.90 7.28
N GLY A 34 9.53 1.39 8.37
CA GLY A 34 10.23 1.65 9.63
C GLY A 34 9.26 2.21 10.66
N TRP A 35 9.69 2.27 11.91
CA TRP A 35 8.96 2.95 12.97
C TRP A 35 9.16 4.46 12.88
N TRP A 36 8.10 5.23 13.03
CA TRP A 36 8.16 6.69 13.07
C TRP A 36 7.01 7.25 13.92
N GLU A 37 7.22 8.44 14.49
CA GLU A 37 6.26 9.13 15.31
C GLU A 37 5.44 10.11 14.47
N PRO A 38 4.09 10.08 14.55
CA PRO A 38 3.23 11.08 13.91
C PRO A 38 3.47 12.47 14.52
N ALA A 39 3.49 13.52 13.67
CA ALA A 39 3.70 14.90 14.12
C ALA A 39 2.59 15.39 15.06
N ASP A 40 1.37 14.89 14.88
CA ASP A 40 0.18 15.28 15.63
C ASP A 40 0.05 14.50 16.96
N GLY A 41 1.08 13.74 17.34
CA GLY A 41 1.07 12.83 18.48
C GLY A 41 0.30 11.53 18.20
N GLY A 42 0.35 10.64 19.18
CA GLY A 42 -0.22 9.28 19.08
C GLY A 42 0.88 8.21 19.13
N PRO A 43 0.50 6.93 19.04
CA PRO A 43 1.45 5.85 19.10
C PRO A 43 2.38 5.84 17.87
N PRO A 44 3.63 5.35 18.01
CA PRO A 44 4.51 5.10 16.89
C PRO A 44 3.85 4.21 15.83
N ILE A 45 4.09 4.52 14.56
CA ILE A 45 3.55 3.81 13.41
C ILE A 45 4.67 3.02 12.73
N LEU A 46 4.45 1.72 12.51
CA LEU A 46 5.27 0.91 11.62
C LEU A 46 4.67 0.96 10.23
N GLY A 47 5.38 1.55 9.29
CA GLY A 47 4.96 1.71 7.90
C GLY A 47 5.91 2.59 7.11
N GLY A 48 5.70 2.68 5.80
CA GLY A 48 6.35 3.70 4.98
C GLY A 48 5.76 5.08 5.29
N ARG A 49 6.50 6.15 5.05
CA ARG A 49 6.03 7.53 5.29
C ARG A 49 6.08 8.34 4.01
N ASP A 50 5.01 9.02 3.70
CA ASP A 50 4.97 10.04 2.65
C ASP A 50 5.65 11.31 3.16
N LEU A 51 6.81 11.65 2.63
CA LEU A 51 7.59 12.79 3.11
C LEU A 51 7.08 14.14 2.57
N GLN A 52 6.23 14.14 1.55
CA GLN A 52 5.61 15.35 1.02
C GLN A 52 4.38 15.75 1.86
N ALA A 53 3.53 14.79 2.22
CA ALA A 53 2.28 15.05 2.95
C ALA A 53 2.34 14.67 4.43
N GLY A 54 3.44 14.07 4.90
CA GLY A 54 3.67 13.73 6.31
C GLY A 54 2.94 12.48 6.84
N GLY A 55 2.01 11.89 6.05
CA GLY A 55 1.22 10.73 6.43
C GLY A 55 1.73 9.40 5.87
N THR A 56 0.84 8.41 5.77
CA THR A 56 1.15 7.09 5.21
C THR A 56 -0.02 6.51 4.40
N TRP A 57 0.28 5.51 3.58
CA TRP A 57 -0.69 4.71 2.81
C TRP A 57 -1.07 3.40 3.50
N LEU A 58 -0.14 2.86 4.31
CA LEU A 58 -0.29 1.64 5.11
C LEU A 58 0.56 1.79 6.36
N GLY A 59 -0.01 1.48 7.51
CA GLY A 59 0.71 1.46 8.77
C GLY A 59 -0.01 0.64 9.82
N LEU A 60 0.72 0.25 10.85
CA LEU A 60 0.18 -0.43 12.02
C LEU A 60 0.84 0.10 13.31
N THR A 61 0.19 -0.13 14.44
CA THR A 61 0.71 0.23 15.76
C THR A 61 0.98 -1.02 16.60
N ALA A 62 1.80 -0.89 17.61
CA ALA A 62 2.05 -1.96 18.58
C ALA A 62 0.76 -2.43 19.29
N HIS A 63 -0.23 -1.54 19.43
CA HIS A 63 -1.50 -1.80 20.11
C HIS A 63 -2.53 -2.58 19.28
N GLY A 64 -2.20 -2.98 18.05
CA GLY A 64 -3.04 -3.87 17.24
C GLY A 64 -3.95 -3.16 16.25
N ARG A 65 -3.79 -1.87 16.00
CA ARG A 65 -4.46 -1.20 14.87
C ARG A 65 -3.63 -1.28 13.61
N LEU A 66 -4.31 -1.49 12.47
CA LEU A 66 -3.77 -1.41 11.14
C LEU A 66 -4.69 -0.55 10.28
N GLY A 67 -4.10 0.30 9.44
CA GLY A 67 -4.82 1.12 8.47
C GLY A 67 -4.13 1.08 7.10
N LEU A 68 -4.94 1.06 6.05
CA LEU A 68 -4.48 1.17 4.66
C LEU A 68 -5.47 2.02 3.88
N VAL A 69 -4.97 2.95 3.05
CA VAL A 69 -5.78 3.80 2.20
C VAL A 69 -5.43 3.63 0.72
N THR A 70 -6.45 3.58 -0.14
CA THR A 70 -6.29 3.67 -1.59
C THR A 70 -7.13 4.82 -2.16
N ASN A 71 -6.69 5.35 -3.28
CA ASN A 71 -7.48 6.35 -4.02
C ASN A 71 -8.65 5.69 -4.74
N VAL A 72 -9.79 6.38 -4.87
CA VAL A 72 -10.77 6.08 -5.91
C VAL A 72 -10.31 6.78 -7.19
N ARG A 73 -10.27 6.05 -8.32
CA ARG A 73 -9.90 6.61 -9.62
C ARG A 73 -11.13 7.27 -10.24
N ASP A 74 -11.18 8.58 -10.12
CA ASP A 74 -12.25 9.41 -10.65
C ASP A 74 -11.71 10.82 -10.94
N PRO A 75 -11.02 11.00 -12.08
CA PRO A 75 -10.35 12.26 -12.41
C PRO A 75 -11.35 13.42 -12.62
N SER A 76 -12.58 13.12 -13.03
CA SER A 76 -13.61 14.14 -13.25
C SER A 76 -14.11 14.83 -11.98
N ASN A 77 -13.94 14.20 -10.82
CA ASN A 77 -14.39 14.69 -9.52
C ASN A 77 -13.20 14.91 -8.55
N MET A 78 -12.02 15.28 -9.08
CA MET A 78 -10.85 15.61 -8.25
C MET A 78 -10.84 17.09 -7.88
N ASP A 79 -10.76 17.37 -6.59
CA ASP A 79 -10.46 18.70 -6.06
C ASP A 79 -8.95 18.81 -5.79
N PRO A 80 -8.21 19.70 -6.48
CA PRO A 80 -6.78 19.90 -6.23
C PRO A 80 -6.47 20.47 -4.84
N GLN A 81 -7.45 21.11 -4.18
CA GLN A 81 -7.32 21.69 -2.86
C GLN A 81 -7.66 20.70 -1.73
N ALA A 82 -8.15 19.52 -2.06
CA ALA A 82 -8.51 18.51 -1.06
C ALA A 82 -7.29 18.08 -0.22
N PRO A 83 -7.48 17.79 1.07
CA PRO A 83 -6.41 17.32 1.94
C PRO A 83 -5.85 15.97 1.47
N SER A 84 -4.61 15.70 1.85
CA SER A 84 -3.95 14.43 1.51
C SER A 84 -4.60 13.25 2.22
N ARG A 85 -5.05 12.24 1.46
CA ARG A 85 -5.60 10.98 2.00
C ARG A 85 -4.62 10.21 2.88
N GLY A 86 -3.31 10.46 2.75
CA GLY A 86 -2.28 9.88 3.61
C GLY A 86 -2.42 10.23 5.08
N GLN A 87 -3.19 11.26 5.43
CA GLN A 87 -3.46 11.64 6.82
C GLN A 87 -4.58 10.83 7.46
N ILE A 88 -5.39 10.10 6.68
CA ILE A 88 -6.51 9.28 7.18
C ILE A 88 -5.99 8.12 8.04
N VAL A 89 -4.92 7.46 7.59
CA VAL A 89 -4.35 6.31 8.29
C VAL A 89 -3.82 6.69 9.69
N PRO A 90 -2.99 7.75 9.86
CA PRO A 90 -2.59 8.20 11.19
C PRO A 90 -3.75 8.54 12.13
N GLN A 91 -4.82 9.17 11.63
CA GLN A 91 -6.01 9.46 12.44
C GLN A 91 -6.67 8.19 13.00
N TRP A 92 -6.76 7.12 12.21
CA TRP A 92 -7.24 5.83 12.69
C TRP A 92 -6.29 5.19 13.69
N LEU A 93 -5.00 5.21 13.39
CA LEU A 93 -3.96 4.57 14.19
C LEU A 93 -3.73 5.25 15.54
N LYS A 94 -4.12 6.52 15.68
CA LYS A 94 -4.06 7.25 16.93
C LYS A 94 -4.84 6.55 18.07
N GLY A 95 -5.95 5.90 17.73
CA GLY A 95 -6.66 5.05 18.69
C GLY A 95 -7.72 5.74 19.53
N ASP A 96 -7.84 7.06 19.44
CA ASP A 96 -8.74 7.86 20.29
C ASP A 96 -10.23 7.61 20.02
N LEU A 97 -10.56 7.09 18.83
CA LEU A 97 -11.93 6.94 18.38
C LEU A 97 -12.19 5.52 17.85
N SER A 98 -13.38 5.00 18.15
CA SER A 98 -13.93 3.83 17.47
C SER A 98 -14.34 4.17 16.04
N MET A 99 -14.52 3.18 15.17
CA MET A 99 -14.91 3.41 13.78
C MET A 99 -16.25 4.17 13.64
N PRO A 100 -17.31 3.88 14.38
CA PRO A 100 -18.57 4.64 14.32
C PRO A 100 -18.39 6.13 14.64
N MET A 101 -17.42 6.50 15.47
CA MET A 101 -17.15 7.89 15.83
C MET A 101 -16.19 8.59 14.87
N LEU A 102 -15.25 7.86 14.27
CA LEU A 102 -14.28 8.41 13.31
C LEU A 102 -14.90 8.58 11.92
N TRP A 103 -15.73 7.63 11.48
CA TRP A 103 -16.28 7.63 10.13
C TRP A 103 -17.02 8.92 9.73
N PRO A 104 -17.96 9.46 10.55
CA PRO A 104 -18.65 10.71 10.18
C PRO A 104 -17.67 11.87 9.94
N ARG A 105 -16.58 11.94 10.73
CA ARG A 105 -15.56 12.98 10.57
C ARG A 105 -14.79 12.82 9.26
N LEU A 106 -14.41 11.59 8.90
CA LEU A 106 -13.72 11.30 7.63
C LEU A 106 -14.62 11.54 6.42
N ALA A 107 -15.91 11.20 6.52
CA ALA A 107 -16.86 11.32 5.42
C ALA A 107 -17.08 12.77 5.00
N ILE A 108 -17.03 13.73 5.95
CA ILE A 108 -17.26 15.15 5.68
C ILE A 108 -15.98 15.98 5.56
N SER A 109 -14.80 15.37 5.68
CA SER A 109 -13.51 16.10 5.74
C SER A 109 -13.00 16.62 4.40
N GLY A 110 -13.80 16.58 3.32
CA GLY A 110 -13.41 17.13 2.02
C GLY A 110 -12.32 16.35 1.28
N TYR A 111 -11.98 15.12 1.71
CA TYR A 111 -11.02 14.29 0.97
C TYR A 111 -11.55 13.92 -0.41
N ASN A 112 -10.67 13.90 -1.40
CA ASN A 112 -10.94 13.23 -2.66
C ASN A 112 -11.32 11.76 -2.43
N GLY A 113 -11.99 11.13 -3.41
CA GLY A 113 -12.43 9.74 -3.32
C GLY A 113 -11.36 8.79 -2.78
N PHE A 114 -11.68 8.05 -1.72
CA PHE A 114 -10.79 7.07 -1.11
C PHE A 114 -11.52 5.81 -0.68
N ASN A 115 -10.75 4.73 -0.58
CA ASN A 115 -11.08 3.54 0.20
C ASN A 115 -10.12 3.44 1.37
N MET A 116 -10.60 2.89 2.47
CA MET A 116 -9.78 2.56 3.62
C MET A 116 -10.10 1.14 4.11
N LEU A 117 -9.06 0.38 4.44
CA LEU A 117 -9.16 -0.79 5.30
C LEU A 117 -8.70 -0.37 6.70
N ALA A 118 -9.56 -0.56 7.68
CA ALA A 118 -9.33 -0.21 9.07
C ALA A 118 -9.53 -1.45 9.94
N LEU A 119 -8.47 -1.88 10.60
CA LEU A 119 -8.49 -3.07 11.45
C LEU A 119 -8.13 -2.69 12.87
N ASP A 120 -8.91 -3.21 13.81
CA ASP A 120 -8.61 -3.21 15.24
C ASP A 120 -8.63 -4.66 15.72
N PHE A 121 -7.45 -5.20 15.95
CA PHE A 121 -7.32 -6.60 16.36
C PHE A 121 -7.66 -6.80 17.85
N ALA A 122 -7.57 -5.75 18.67
CA ALA A 122 -7.98 -5.81 20.06
C ALA A 122 -9.49 -5.99 20.18
N ASP A 123 -10.26 -5.33 19.32
CA ASP A 123 -11.72 -5.43 19.28
C ASP A 123 -12.23 -6.51 18.28
N GLY A 124 -11.32 -7.15 17.54
CA GLY A 124 -11.66 -8.14 16.51
C GLY A 124 -12.46 -7.52 15.36
N GLU A 125 -12.17 -6.27 15.02
CA GLU A 125 -12.89 -5.51 14.00
C GLU A 125 -12.05 -5.32 12.73
N CYS A 126 -12.71 -5.46 11.60
CA CYS A 126 -12.16 -5.12 10.29
C CYS A 126 -13.24 -4.44 9.46
N PHE A 127 -12.96 -3.22 9.02
CA PHE A 127 -13.88 -2.44 8.21
C PHE A 127 -13.26 -2.08 6.86
N TRP A 128 -14.09 -2.10 5.83
CA TRP A 128 -13.85 -1.37 4.61
C TRP A 128 -14.73 -0.12 4.57
N LEU A 129 -14.10 1.01 4.24
CA LEU A 129 -14.74 2.31 4.13
C LEU A 129 -14.50 2.89 2.75
N ASN A 130 -15.51 3.62 2.26
CA ASN A 130 -15.39 4.38 1.03
C ASN A 130 -16.20 5.67 1.21
N ASN A 131 -15.61 6.85 1.02
CA ASN A 131 -16.30 8.14 1.24
C ASN A 131 -17.36 8.49 0.19
N ARG A 132 -17.65 7.57 -0.74
CA ARG A 132 -18.81 7.62 -1.65
C ARG A 132 -19.92 6.66 -1.22
N LYS A 133 -19.76 6.00 -0.07
CA LYS A 133 -20.78 5.16 0.56
C LYS A 133 -21.18 5.73 1.92
N LEU A 134 -22.42 5.49 2.33
CA LEU A 134 -22.95 6.05 3.55
C LEU A 134 -22.34 5.42 4.83
N PHE A 135 -22.06 4.11 4.79
CA PHE A 135 -21.65 3.38 5.98
C PHE A 135 -20.44 2.49 5.72
N PRO A 136 -19.58 2.31 6.74
CA PRO A 136 -18.53 1.28 6.75
C PRO A 136 -19.14 -0.12 6.61
N GLU A 137 -18.43 -1.00 5.90
CA GLU A 137 -18.76 -2.41 5.76
C GLU A 137 -17.83 -3.24 6.65
N ARG A 138 -18.39 -4.03 7.57
CA ARG A 138 -17.60 -4.93 8.40
C ARG A 138 -17.21 -6.15 7.60
N LEU A 139 -15.91 -6.42 7.51
CA LEU A 139 -15.36 -7.58 6.83
C LEU A 139 -15.16 -8.72 7.83
N GLN A 140 -15.56 -9.91 7.40
CA GLN A 140 -15.36 -11.15 8.15
C GLN A 140 -14.41 -12.08 7.41
N LYS A 141 -14.48 -13.37 7.69
CA LYS A 141 -13.68 -14.40 7.01
C LYS A 141 -13.81 -14.33 5.50
N GLY A 142 -12.69 -14.28 4.78
CA GLY A 142 -12.69 -14.25 3.31
C GLY A 142 -11.38 -13.77 2.70
N VAL A 143 -11.36 -13.73 1.35
CA VAL A 143 -10.31 -13.05 0.59
C VAL A 143 -10.92 -11.90 -0.18
N PHE A 144 -10.49 -10.71 0.16
CA PHE A 144 -10.97 -9.45 -0.40
C PHE A 144 -9.89 -8.84 -1.29
N GLY A 145 -10.32 -8.18 -2.36
CA GLY A 145 -9.43 -7.47 -3.27
C GLY A 145 -9.84 -6.02 -3.41
N LEU A 146 -8.89 -5.13 -3.42
CA LEU A 146 -9.14 -3.70 -3.53
C LEU A 146 -8.10 -3.04 -4.44
N SER A 147 -8.58 -2.15 -5.30
CA SER A 147 -7.73 -1.26 -6.07
C SER A 147 -8.28 0.17 -6.00
N ASN A 148 -8.62 0.75 -7.13
CA ASN A 148 -9.02 2.15 -7.23
C ASN A 148 -10.51 2.34 -7.60
N ALA A 149 -11.31 1.30 -7.36
CA ALA A 149 -12.78 1.32 -7.35
C ALA A 149 -13.27 0.86 -5.97
N ILE A 150 -14.49 0.34 -5.88
CA ILE A 150 -15.01 -0.23 -4.63
C ILE A 150 -14.40 -1.61 -4.34
N LEU A 151 -14.56 -2.09 -3.12
CA LEU A 151 -14.09 -3.41 -2.69
C LEU A 151 -14.60 -4.51 -3.62
N ASN A 152 -13.71 -5.44 -3.97
CA ASN A 152 -13.99 -6.59 -4.83
C ASN A 152 -14.44 -6.26 -6.26
N THR A 153 -14.29 -5.01 -6.73
CA THR A 153 -14.53 -4.70 -8.15
C THR A 153 -13.76 -5.68 -9.02
N PRO A 154 -14.41 -6.34 -10.01
CA PRO A 154 -13.82 -7.47 -10.73
C PRO A 154 -12.82 -7.05 -11.82
N TRP A 155 -11.94 -6.11 -11.51
CA TRP A 155 -10.82 -5.79 -12.39
C TRP A 155 -9.86 -6.98 -12.50
N PRO A 156 -9.30 -7.27 -13.70
CA PRO A 156 -8.46 -8.44 -13.92
C PRO A 156 -7.36 -8.59 -12.87
N LYS A 157 -6.58 -7.55 -12.58
CA LYS A 157 -5.52 -7.57 -11.57
C LYS A 157 -6.02 -7.87 -10.15
N VAL A 158 -7.24 -7.41 -9.81
CA VAL A 158 -7.85 -7.66 -8.49
C VAL A 158 -8.23 -9.13 -8.37
N GLN A 159 -8.88 -9.68 -9.39
CA GLN A 159 -9.27 -11.09 -9.39
C GLN A 159 -8.05 -12.02 -9.37
N GLN A 160 -7.03 -11.70 -10.17
CA GLN A 160 -5.79 -12.46 -10.25
C GLN A 160 -5.04 -12.45 -8.91
N LEU A 161 -4.87 -11.26 -8.28
CA LEU A 161 -4.20 -11.18 -7.00
C LEU A 161 -4.96 -11.94 -5.91
N LYS A 162 -6.30 -11.87 -5.88
CA LYS A 162 -7.13 -12.67 -4.95
C LYS A 162 -6.92 -14.16 -5.15
N ALA A 163 -6.91 -14.63 -6.40
CA ALA A 163 -6.71 -16.03 -6.72
C ALA A 163 -5.32 -16.53 -6.31
N ARG A 164 -4.27 -15.77 -6.67
CA ARG A 164 -2.88 -16.08 -6.28
C ARG A 164 -2.67 -16.04 -4.76
N THR A 165 -3.32 -15.10 -4.07
CA THR A 165 -3.26 -15.04 -2.59
C THR A 165 -3.88 -16.29 -1.95
N ARG A 166 -5.05 -16.77 -2.42
CA ARG A 166 -5.65 -18.01 -1.94
C ARG A 166 -4.72 -19.21 -2.19
N GLN A 167 -4.18 -19.30 -3.39
CA GLN A 167 -3.26 -20.37 -3.76
C GLN A 167 -1.98 -20.33 -2.92
N ALA A 168 -1.37 -19.16 -2.75
CA ALA A 168 -0.18 -18.99 -1.93
C ALA A 168 -0.40 -19.45 -0.49
N ILE A 169 -1.52 -19.02 0.15
CA ILE A 169 -1.87 -19.44 1.51
C ILE A 169 -2.06 -20.95 1.62
N ALA A 170 -2.72 -21.57 0.63
CA ALA A 170 -2.99 -23.00 0.65
C ALA A 170 -1.74 -23.87 0.42
N GLN A 171 -0.75 -23.38 -0.32
CA GLN A 171 0.42 -24.12 -0.76
C GLN A 171 1.71 -23.78 -0.01
N SER A 172 1.67 -22.89 0.98
CA SER A 172 2.88 -22.46 1.69
C SER A 172 2.99 -23.15 3.05
N GLU A 173 4.15 -23.76 3.28
CA GLU A 173 4.45 -24.44 4.54
C GLU A 173 5.10 -23.53 5.56
N ASP A 174 5.67 -22.41 5.13
CA ASP A 174 6.29 -21.39 5.99
C ASP A 174 6.03 -19.96 5.48
N VAL A 175 6.41 -18.99 6.30
CA VAL A 175 6.18 -17.57 6.00
C VAL A 175 7.04 -17.06 4.84
N ASP A 176 8.23 -17.61 4.63
CA ASP A 176 9.14 -17.13 3.58
C ASP A 176 8.68 -17.61 2.21
N VAL A 177 8.22 -18.87 2.11
CA VAL A 177 7.57 -19.39 0.90
C VAL A 177 6.30 -18.59 0.59
N LEU A 178 5.46 -18.30 1.61
CA LEU A 178 4.26 -17.48 1.42
C LEU A 178 4.62 -16.07 0.94
N ALA A 179 5.60 -15.44 1.58
CA ALA A 179 6.03 -14.09 1.21
C ALA A 179 6.54 -14.02 -0.23
N ASN A 180 7.38 -14.98 -0.65
CA ASN A 180 7.89 -15.02 -2.02
C ASN A 180 6.78 -15.15 -3.05
N ARG A 181 5.82 -16.08 -2.86
CA ARG A 181 4.67 -16.25 -3.75
C ARG A 181 3.80 -14.99 -3.83
N LEU A 182 3.62 -14.28 -2.71
CA LEU A 182 2.86 -13.03 -2.68
C LEU A 182 3.61 -11.89 -3.38
N PHE A 183 4.93 -11.79 -3.20
CA PHE A 183 5.74 -10.82 -3.93
C PHE A 183 5.75 -11.10 -5.44
N GLU A 184 5.83 -12.36 -5.87
CA GLU A 184 5.67 -12.75 -7.28
C GLU A 184 4.30 -12.34 -7.83
N ALA A 185 3.22 -12.53 -7.06
CA ALA A 185 1.88 -12.11 -7.47
C ALA A 185 1.75 -10.58 -7.60
N LEU A 186 2.42 -9.82 -6.73
CA LEU A 186 2.46 -8.36 -6.78
C LEU A 186 3.41 -7.80 -7.86
N ALA A 187 4.39 -8.58 -8.29
CA ALA A 187 5.37 -8.21 -9.32
C ALA A 187 4.91 -8.50 -10.75
N ASP A 188 3.69 -8.98 -10.94
CA ASP A 188 3.15 -9.32 -12.27
C ASP A 188 2.94 -8.07 -13.15
N PRO A 189 3.70 -7.91 -14.26
CA PRO A 189 3.60 -6.77 -15.15
C PRO A 189 2.50 -6.95 -16.23
N SER A 190 1.80 -8.10 -16.24
CA SER A 190 0.82 -8.43 -17.28
C SER A 190 -0.30 -7.41 -17.33
N VAL A 191 -0.56 -6.86 -18.50
CA VAL A 191 -1.66 -5.93 -18.76
C VAL A 191 -2.92 -6.69 -19.15
N ALA A 192 -4.08 -6.16 -18.83
CA ALA A 192 -5.35 -6.75 -19.25
C ALA A 192 -5.61 -6.47 -20.74
N PRO A 193 -6.35 -7.38 -21.45
CA PRO A 193 -6.89 -7.10 -22.76
C PRO A 193 -7.78 -5.86 -22.75
N ASP A 194 -7.82 -5.12 -23.86
CA ASP A 194 -8.54 -3.85 -23.94
C ASP A 194 -10.04 -3.97 -23.63
N GLU A 195 -10.64 -5.11 -23.98
CA GLU A 195 -12.05 -5.41 -23.72
C GLU A 195 -12.38 -5.59 -22.23
N GLN A 196 -11.35 -5.78 -21.40
CA GLN A 196 -11.48 -5.95 -19.94
C GLN A 196 -11.02 -4.72 -19.17
N LEU A 197 -10.59 -3.67 -19.87
CA LEU A 197 -10.17 -2.42 -19.22
C LEU A 197 -11.38 -1.70 -18.63
N PRO A 198 -11.23 -1.11 -17.43
CA PRO A 198 -12.28 -0.24 -16.90
C PRO A 198 -12.32 1.08 -17.65
N HIS A 199 -13.45 1.77 -17.55
CA HIS A 199 -13.63 3.12 -18.06
C HIS A 199 -13.78 4.08 -16.88
N THR A 200 -12.66 4.61 -16.37
CA THR A 200 -12.65 5.45 -15.17
C THR A 200 -12.41 6.93 -15.46
N GLY A 201 -12.38 7.31 -16.76
CA GLY A 201 -12.21 8.69 -17.18
C GLY A 201 -10.75 9.09 -17.46
N VAL A 202 -9.81 8.14 -17.40
CA VAL A 202 -8.45 8.34 -17.94
C VAL A 202 -8.39 7.80 -19.37
N SER A 203 -7.29 8.14 -20.11
CA SER A 203 -7.11 7.62 -21.47
C SER A 203 -6.94 6.10 -21.48
N THR A 204 -7.22 5.46 -22.64
CA THR A 204 -7.07 4.00 -22.81
C THR A 204 -5.62 3.55 -22.56
N GLU A 205 -4.63 4.34 -22.92
CA GLU A 205 -3.22 4.06 -22.64
C GLU A 205 -2.94 4.01 -21.14
N TRP A 206 -3.55 4.94 -20.38
CA TRP A 206 -3.47 4.92 -18.92
C TRP A 206 -4.25 3.75 -18.31
N GLU A 207 -5.46 3.44 -18.80
CA GLU A 207 -6.21 2.27 -18.32
C GLU A 207 -5.39 1.00 -18.54
N ARG A 208 -4.76 0.84 -19.72
CA ARG A 208 -3.90 -0.31 -20.05
C ARG A 208 -2.69 -0.37 -19.11
N LEU A 209 -1.94 0.72 -18.94
CA LEU A 209 -0.81 0.80 -18.02
C LEU A 209 -1.21 0.44 -16.58
N LEU A 210 -2.33 0.99 -16.13
CA LEU A 210 -2.83 0.81 -14.76
C LEU A 210 -3.54 -0.53 -14.56
N SER A 211 -3.69 -1.37 -15.58
CA SER A 211 -4.33 -2.68 -15.48
C SER A 211 -3.42 -3.77 -14.92
N SER A 212 -2.09 -3.58 -14.96
CA SER A 212 -1.13 -4.52 -14.37
C SER A 212 -1.08 -4.44 -12.84
N ALA A 213 -0.62 -5.50 -12.20
CA ALA A 213 -0.33 -5.49 -10.77
C ALA A 213 0.95 -4.70 -10.47
N PHE A 214 2.01 -4.90 -11.25
CA PHE A 214 3.25 -4.14 -11.18
C PHE A 214 3.29 -3.11 -12.29
N ILE A 215 3.35 -1.84 -11.93
CA ILE A 215 3.28 -0.73 -12.87
C ILE A 215 4.67 -0.12 -13.07
N LYS A 216 5.07 0.05 -14.32
CA LYS A 216 6.26 0.81 -14.72
C LYS A 216 5.91 1.61 -15.97
N SER A 217 5.77 2.93 -15.83
CA SER A 217 5.47 3.78 -17.00
C SER A 217 6.67 3.86 -17.95
N PRO A 218 6.45 3.88 -19.27
CA PRO A 218 7.54 3.94 -20.26
C PRO A 218 8.45 5.16 -20.11
N ASN A 219 7.91 6.28 -19.63
CA ASN A 219 8.65 7.51 -19.38
C ASN A 219 9.42 7.53 -18.05
N GLY A 220 9.30 6.47 -17.22
CA GLY A 220 9.98 6.36 -15.94
C GLY A 220 9.48 7.34 -14.86
N LEU A 221 8.31 7.99 -15.04
CA LEU A 221 7.82 8.98 -14.09
C LEU A 221 6.88 8.38 -13.02
N TYR A 222 6.17 7.30 -13.36
CA TYR A 222 5.14 6.69 -12.51
C TYR A 222 5.31 5.17 -12.46
N GLY A 223 5.06 4.57 -11.29
CA GLY A 223 5.11 3.13 -11.16
C GLY A 223 4.92 2.62 -9.74
N THR A 224 5.05 1.31 -9.58
CA THR A 224 5.03 0.65 -8.28
C THR A 224 6.27 1.05 -7.49
N ARG A 225 6.05 1.72 -6.34
CA ARG A 225 7.10 2.25 -5.46
C ARG A 225 7.51 1.28 -4.38
N CYS A 226 6.55 0.52 -3.88
CA CYS A 226 6.81 -0.55 -2.94
C CYS A 226 5.71 -1.61 -3.00
N SER A 227 6.09 -2.84 -2.62
CA SER A 227 5.21 -3.95 -2.31
C SER A 227 5.35 -4.27 -0.82
N THR A 228 4.24 -4.23 -0.08
CA THR A 228 4.24 -4.45 1.37
C THR A 228 3.38 -5.66 1.71
N LEU A 229 3.91 -6.55 2.51
CA LEU A 229 3.20 -7.71 3.07
C LEU A 229 3.07 -7.55 4.58
N VAL A 230 1.91 -7.90 5.12
CA VAL A 230 1.70 -8.10 6.56
C VAL A 230 1.13 -9.50 6.73
N ILE A 231 1.93 -10.41 7.30
CA ILE A 231 1.60 -11.82 7.44
C ILE A 231 1.65 -12.18 8.91
N THR A 232 0.51 -12.57 9.48
CA THR A 232 0.46 -13.12 10.83
C THR A 232 0.52 -14.64 10.75
N GLU A 233 1.55 -15.22 11.35
CA GLU A 233 1.72 -16.65 11.48
C GLU A 233 1.39 -17.10 12.91
N ARG A 234 0.69 -18.22 13.04
CA ARG A 234 0.46 -18.91 14.29
C ARG A 234 1.53 -19.98 14.51
N ILE A 235 2.43 -19.72 15.44
CA ILE A 235 3.46 -20.67 15.85
C ILE A 235 3.05 -21.23 17.23
N HIS A 236 2.58 -22.48 17.25
CA HIS A 236 1.94 -23.10 18.44
C HIS A 236 0.75 -22.26 18.91
N LYS A 237 0.85 -21.64 20.08
CA LYS A 237 -0.20 -20.79 20.68
C LYS A 237 0.08 -19.29 20.52
N ARG A 238 1.17 -18.90 19.91
CA ARG A 238 1.59 -17.49 19.76
C ARG A 238 1.33 -16.99 18.34
N LEU A 239 1.09 -15.71 18.22
CA LEU A 239 1.03 -15.01 16.95
C LEU A 239 2.34 -14.26 16.73
N VAL A 240 2.88 -14.38 15.53
CA VAL A 240 4.05 -13.66 15.07
C VAL A 240 3.68 -12.97 13.77
N THR A 241 3.85 -11.67 13.70
CA THR A 241 3.54 -10.93 12.47
C THR A 241 4.82 -10.45 11.82
N HIS A 242 4.92 -10.74 10.55
CA HIS A 242 6.01 -10.33 9.68
C HIS A 242 5.50 -9.21 8.79
N VAL A 243 6.17 -8.06 8.85
CA VAL A 243 5.95 -6.93 7.94
C VAL A 243 7.14 -6.85 7.02
N LEU A 244 6.92 -7.09 5.73
CA LEU A 244 7.97 -7.10 4.72
C LEU A 244 7.67 -6.03 3.67
N GLU A 245 8.68 -5.30 3.22
CA GLU A 245 8.53 -4.32 2.16
C GLU A 245 9.67 -4.42 1.16
N ARG A 246 9.33 -4.62 -0.12
CA ARG A 246 10.22 -4.41 -1.26
C ARG A 246 10.02 -3.01 -1.79
N THR A 247 11.10 -2.21 -1.87
CA THR A 247 11.08 -0.84 -2.38
C THR A 247 11.74 -0.78 -3.75
N PHE A 248 11.11 -0.10 -4.71
CA PHE A 248 11.55 -0.01 -6.09
C PHE A 248 11.90 1.44 -6.45
N THR A 249 12.84 1.61 -7.38
CA THR A 249 13.23 2.90 -7.96
C THR A 249 12.97 2.92 -9.47
N ALA A 250 12.92 4.11 -10.07
CA ALA A 250 12.70 4.25 -11.51
C ALA A 250 13.82 3.60 -12.36
N THR A 251 15.06 3.60 -11.83
CA THR A 251 16.28 3.29 -12.58
C THR A 251 16.88 1.92 -12.25
N SER A 252 16.47 1.29 -11.17
CA SER A 252 17.03 0.01 -10.71
C SER A 252 16.02 -1.11 -10.81
N ASN A 253 16.46 -2.26 -11.32
CA ASN A 253 15.71 -3.51 -11.25
C ASN A 253 15.90 -4.22 -9.88
N MET A 254 16.74 -3.67 -9.01
CA MET A 254 16.97 -4.20 -7.66
C MET A 254 15.89 -3.68 -6.70
N ALA A 255 15.31 -4.58 -5.93
CA ALA A 255 14.45 -4.24 -4.81
C ALA A 255 15.24 -4.27 -3.51
N LEU A 256 15.00 -3.27 -2.64
CA LEU A 256 15.47 -3.31 -1.27
C LEU A 256 14.41 -3.94 -0.40
N LEU A 257 14.73 -5.09 0.21
CA LEU A 257 13.84 -5.78 1.14
C LEU A 257 14.12 -5.30 2.57
N ARG A 258 13.05 -4.91 3.28
CA ARG A 258 13.04 -4.70 4.73
C ARG A 258 12.06 -5.67 5.37
N ARG A 259 12.44 -6.22 6.51
CA ARG A 259 11.60 -7.10 7.32
C ARG A 259 11.59 -6.63 8.76
N VAL A 260 10.41 -6.54 9.35
CA VAL A 260 10.19 -6.32 10.78
C VAL A 260 9.33 -7.45 11.31
N THR A 261 9.77 -8.09 12.38
CA THR A 261 9.02 -9.20 13.00
C THR A 261 8.49 -8.76 14.36
N LEU A 262 7.17 -8.82 14.52
CA LEU A 262 6.45 -8.47 15.73
C LEU A 262 6.03 -9.75 16.45
N ARG A 263 6.58 -9.99 17.62
CA ARG A 263 6.20 -11.13 18.46
C ARG A 263 4.96 -10.79 19.28
N ASN A 264 4.03 -11.75 19.40
CA ASN A 264 2.74 -11.59 20.09
C ASN A 264 1.86 -10.47 19.50
N TRP A 265 2.01 -10.19 18.21
CA TRP A 265 1.16 -9.29 17.47
C TRP A 265 0.34 -10.06 16.43
N PRO A 266 -0.95 -9.76 16.20
CA PRO A 266 -1.74 -8.76 16.93
C PRO A 266 -1.99 -9.18 18.39
N PRO A 267 -2.22 -8.20 19.30
CA PRO A 267 -2.57 -8.51 20.69
C PRO A 267 -3.86 -9.32 20.71
N ARG A 268 -3.97 -10.27 21.63
CA ARG A 268 -5.20 -11.03 21.79
C ARG A 268 -6.22 -10.15 22.50
N HIS A 269 -7.45 -10.23 22.05
CA HIS A 269 -8.58 -9.70 22.81
C HIS A 269 -8.62 -10.41 24.18
N THR A 270 -8.23 -9.73 25.23
CA THR A 270 -8.39 -10.17 26.61
C THR A 270 -9.42 -9.25 27.23
N MET A 271 -10.44 -9.83 27.85
CA MET A 271 -11.54 -9.09 28.52
C MET A 271 -11.11 -8.21 29.70
N ALA A 272 -9.83 -7.85 29.82
CA ALA A 272 -9.29 -7.02 30.89
C ALA A 272 -8.32 -5.97 30.33
N ALA A 273 -8.87 -4.94 29.66
CA ALA A 273 -8.09 -3.75 29.27
C ALA A 273 -7.46 -3.02 30.48
N THR A 274 -7.91 -3.32 31.70
CA THR A 274 -7.41 -2.68 32.93
C THR A 274 -6.11 -3.31 33.47
N GLU A 275 -5.77 -4.53 33.08
CA GLU A 275 -4.51 -5.18 33.48
C GLU A 275 -3.36 -4.96 32.52
N VAL A 276 -3.64 -4.74 31.23
CA VAL A 276 -2.61 -4.51 30.20
C VAL A 276 -1.87 -3.20 30.43
N ALA A 277 -2.55 -2.16 30.88
CA ALA A 277 -1.93 -0.87 31.21
C ALA A 277 -0.90 -0.96 32.38
N LYS A 278 -0.99 -2.00 33.22
CA LYS A 278 0.00 -2.24 34.30
C LYS A 278 1.19 -3.08 33.83
N LEU A 279 1.03 -3.91 32.76
CA LEU A 279 2.14 -4.69 32.20
C LEU A 279 3.01 -3.88 31.22
N ASP A 280 2.45 -2.90 30.51
CA ASP A 280 3.19 -2.05 29.56
C ASP A 280 4.26 -1.15 30.21
N ALA A 281 4.13 -0.87 31.52
CA ALA A 281 5.13 -0.10 32.25
C ALA A 281 6.42 -0.89 32.60
N THR A 282 6.45 -2.20 32.36
CA THR A 282 7.55 -3.08 32.79
C THR A 282 8.18 -3.91 31.66
N LEU A 283 7.67 -3.83 30.43
CA LEU A 283 8.25 -4.55 29.29
C LEU A 283 9.23 -3.66 28.53
N PRO A 284 10.45 -4.15 28.25
CA PRO A 284 11.34 -3.45 27.33
C PRO A 284 10.69 -3.37 25.94
N PRO A 285 10.99 -2.31 25.15
CA PRO A 285 10.47 -2.16 23.81
C PRO A 285 10.74 -3.43 22.99
N ALA A 286 9.75 -3.85 22.19
CA ALA A 286 9.84 -5.03 21.35
C ALA A 286 11.19 -5.07 20.63
N GLU A 287 11.96 -6.13 20.80
CA GLU A 287 13.26 -6.30 20.13
C GLU A 287 13.08 -6.16 18.64
N MET A 288 13.49 -5.01 18.10
CA MET A 288 13.46 -4.70 16.68
C MET A 288 14.70 -5.32 16.04
N ARG A 289 14.55 -6.39 15.30
CA ARG A 289 15.57 -6.83 14.36
C ARG A 289 15.25 -6.26 13.00
N HIS A 290 16.08 -5.34 12.53
CA HIS A 290 16.09 -4.88 11.15
C HIS A 290 17.09 -5.75 10.39
N GLU A 291 16.60 -6.55 9.45
CA GLU A 291 17.45 -7.23 8.48
C GLU A 291 17.28 -6.52 7.14
N GLU A 292 18.35 -5.91 6.62
CA GLU A 292 18.42 -5.42 5.25
C GLU A 292 19.05 -6.52 4.39
N VAL A 293 18.27 -7.07 3.47
CA VAL A 293 18.73 -8.06 2.51
C VAL A 293 18.64 -7.45 1.11
N PHE A 294 19.75 -7.52 0.37
CA PHE A 294 19.79 -7.15 -1.04
C PHE A 294 19.44 -8.38 -1.88
N GLU A 295 18.27 -8.38 -2.52
CA GLU A 295 17.92 -9.39 -3.50
C GLU A 295 18.15 -8.85 -4.91
N SER A 296 18.98 -9.52 -5.72
CA SER A 296 19.03 -9.36 -7.16
C SER A 296 17.93 -10.22 -7.78
N SER A 297 16.96 -9.63 -8.46
CA SER A 297 16.08 -10.40 -9.33
C SER A 297 16.87 -10.77 -10.58
N GLU A 298 17.27 -12.02 -10.71
CA GLU A 298 17.71 -12.57 -12.00
C GLU A 298 16.51 -12.60 -12.94
N VAL A 299 16.46 -11.62 -13.85
CA VAL A 299 15.60 -11.69 -15.02
C VAL A 299 16.23 -12.71 -15.95
N SER A 300 15.51 -13.76 -16.32
CA SER A 300 15.98 -14.78 -17.25
C SER A 300 16.48 -14.15 -18.55
N GLU A 301 17.63 -14.60 -19.05
CA GLU A 301 18.32 -14.09 -20.24
C GLU A 301 17.52 -14.19 -21.56
N GLN A 302 16.29 -14.65 -21.53
CA GLN A 302 15.48 -14.84 -22.74
C GLN A 302 14.86 -13.56 -23.33
N ASP A 303 14.83 -12.44 -22.61
CA ASP A 303 14.21 -11.19 -23.09
C ASP A 303 15.22 -10.19 -23.71
N ASN A 304 16.52 -10.53 -23.80
CA ASN A 304 17.54 -9.61 -24.27
C ASN A 304 17.72 -9.56 -25.80
N HIS A 305 17.00 -10.36 -26.60
CA HIS A 305 17.18 -10.39 -28.06
C HIS A 305 16.33 -9.39 -28.85
N ALA A 306 15.38 -8.69 -28.21
CA ALA A 306 14.48 -7.76 -28.91
C ALA A 306 14.88 -6.27 -28.84
N LEU A 307 15.99 -5.91 -28.17
CA LEU A 307 16.40 -4.51 -27.96
C LEU A 307 17.69 -4.09 -28.68
N ALA A 308 18.20 -4.90 -29.61
CA ALA A 308 19.50 -4.65 -30.28
C ALA A 308 19.42 -3.84 -31.61
N GLU A 309 18.24 -3.38 -32.04
CA GLU A 309 18.10 -2.60 -33.26
C GLU A 309 17.40 -1.25 -33.04
N MET A 310 18.03 -0.34 -32.31
CA MET A 310 17.76 1.10 -32.40
C MET A 310 19.05 1.89 -32.32
N GLU A 311 19.48 2.43 -33.45
CA GLU A 311 20.66 3.31 -33.57
C GLU A 311 20.48 4.61 -32.77
N PRO A 312 21.59 5.22 -32.27
CA PRO A 312 21.53 6.44 -31.48
C PRO A 312 21.35 7.68 -32.35
N VAL A 313 20.26 8.40 -32.15
CA VAL A 313 20.06 9.73 -32.75
C VAL A 313 21.04 10.74 -32.15
N ARG A 314 21.85 11.36 -33.02
CA ARG A 314 22.87 12.39 -32.73
C ARG A 314 22.26 13.60 -32.01
N LYS A 315 22.89 13.99 -30.90
CA LYS A 315 22.67 15.27 -30.19
C LYS A 315 23.15 16.44 -31.10
N THR A 316 22.24 17.29 -31.56
CA THR A 316 22.55 18.62 -32.04
C THR A 316 22.44 19.65 -30.92
N ARG A 317 23.56 20.33 -30.66
CA ARG A 317 23.66 21.51 -29.79
C ARG A 317 22.83 22.66 -30.37
N ALA A 318 21.89 23.22 -29.62
CA ALA A 318 21.34 24.54 -29.90
C ALA A 318 21.87 25.52 -28.85
N ARG A 319 22.51 26.60 -29.38
CA ARG A 319 23.08 27.72 -28.64
C ARG A 319 21.98 28.64 -28.10
N SER A 320 22.26 29.20 -26.93
CA SER A 320 21.56 30.30 -26.29
C SER A 320 21.36 31.53 -27.17
N LEU A 321 20.18 32.13 -27.12
CA LEU A 321 19.99 33.55 -27.40
C LEU A 321 19.00 34.12 -26.35
N ILE A 322 19.60 34.91 -25.47
CA ILE A 322 18.91 35.82 -24.56
C ILE A 322 18.40 37.00 -25.42
N LYS A 323 17.12 37.33 -25.29
CA LYS A 323 16.64 38.70 -25.60
C LYS A 323 15.58 39.12 -24.56
N ASN A 324 15.94 40.17 -23.83
CA ASN A 324 15.08 41.02 -23.02
C ASN A 324 13.95 41.66 -23.84
N SER A 325 12.75 41.69 -23.31
CA SER A 325 11.88 42.87 -23.50
C SER A 325 10.91 42.99 -22.31
N ARG A 326 11.08 44.15 -21.63
CA ARG A 326 10.12 44.76 -20.70
C ARG A 326 8.88 45.18 -21.49
N THR A 327 7.68 44.99 -20.94
CA THR A 327 6.62 46.02 -20.97
C THR A 327 5.51 45.74 -19.94
N ARG A 328 4.93 46.81 -19.50
CA ARG A 328 4.07 47.15 -18.34
C ARG A 328 2.66 46.54 -18.32
N PRO A 329 1.95 46.70 -17.18
CA PRO A 329 0.63 46.12 -16.93
C PRO A 329 -0.52 47.02 -17.40
N LEU A 330 -1.69 46.40 -17.72
CA LEU A 330 -2.97 47.09 -17.82
C LEU A 330 -3.99 46.46 -16.88
N LYS A 331 -4.59 47.38 -16.07
CA LYS A 331 -5.79 47.19 -15.27
C LYS A 331 -7.02 47.05 -16.21
N VAL A 332 -7.91 46.14 -15.90
CA VAL A 332 -9.33 46.32 -15.57
C VAL A 332 -9.84 45.01 -15.00
#